data_3bfdf849639b80eb1ff628bfc1b1b118
#
_entry.id   3bfdf849639b80eb1ff628bfc1b1b118
#
_cell.length_a   1.000
_cell.length_b   1.000
_cell.length_c   1.000
_cell.angle_alpha   90.00
_cell.angle_beta   90.00
_cell.angle_gamma   90.00
#
_symmetry.space_group_name_H-M   'P 1'
#
loop_
_entity.id
_entity.type
_entity.pdbx_description
1 polymer ?
#
loop_
_entity_poly.entity_id
_entity_poly.type
_entity_poly.pdbx_seq_one_letter_code
_entity_poly.pdbx_strand_id
1 'polypeptide(L)'
;MSLLNVKDVSYSYDGTVNVLLDVSFTVEEGTIVGLVGPNGSGKSTLIKNIFDLVRLQAGSIRIGGHEHARPEAKKLGMYLSSNDYLPEFLTAREYITMMGKLFGLDVDHDEAAGLFRKFSMDGRYDDLIEDYSHGMRKKTQLVSALVVRPPLAVIDETLNGIDLEALHFAEREFRRVRDEGRSILLCTHDFAVLERLADRTLFLDLGRVVYDEPTKDLVEEHGSLDAMVFDYLETFQR
;
A
#
# COMPACT_ATOMS: atom_id res chain seq x y z
N MET A 1 6.46 16.00 -8.66
CA MET A 1 7.43 15.11 -9.36
C MET A 1 6.95 13.66 -9.17
N SER A 2 7.32 12.74 -10.10
CA SER A 2 6.96 11.34 -9.92
C SER A 2 7.85 10.70 -8.85
N LEU A 3 7.24 10.20 -7.77
CA LEU A 3 7.93 9.50 -6.70
C LEU A 3 8.15 8.02 -7.05
N LEU A 4 7.12 7.35 -7.57
CA LEU A 4 7.23 5.99 -8.13
C LEU A 4 7.03 6.05 -9.65
N ASN A 5 7.95 5.44 -10.39
CA ASN A 5 7.83 5.27 -11.82
C ASN A 5 8.00 3.79 -12.18
N VAL A 6 6.96 3.20 -12.71
CA VAL A 6 6.91 1.83 -13.25
C VAL A 6 6.79 1.93 -14.75
N LYS A 7 7.69 1.32 -15.51
CA LYS A 7 7.72 1.43 -16.96
C LYS A 7 7.97 0.09 -17.63
N ASP A 8 7.02 -0.31 -18.49
CA ASP A 8 7.07 -1.48 -19.38
C ASP A 8 7.40 -2.78 -18.61
N VAL A 9 6.85 -2.92 -17.38
CA VAL A 9 7.14 -4.05 -16.51
C VAL A 9 6.37 -5.27 -16.96
N SER A 10 7.11 -6.35 -17.28
CA SER A 10 6.56 -7.68 -17.57
C SER A 10 7.23 -8.71 -16.66
N TYR A 11 6.43 -9.67 -16.18
CA TYR A 11 6.88 -10.68 -15.24
C TYR A 11 6.13 -12.01 -15.39
N SER A 12 6.89 -13.12 -15.32
CA SER A 12 6.36 -14.49 -15.29
C SER A 12 7.05 -15.30 -14.21
N TYR A 13 6.30 -16.14 -13.47
CA TYR A 13 6.90 -17.05 -12.48
C TYR A 13 7.58 -18.26 -13.11
N ASP A 14 7.06 -18.76 -14.22
CA ASP A 14 7.49 -20.00 -14.89
C ASP A 14 8.13 -19.76 -16.25
N GLY A 15 8.19 -18.51 -16.70
CA GLY A 15 8.72 -18.12 -18.00
C GLY A 15 7.79 -18.42 -19.19
N THR A 16 6.59 -18.95 -18.94
CA THR A 16 5.62 -19.31 -20.00
C THR A 16 4.41 -18.38 -20.04
N VAL A 17 3.85 -18.06 -18.87
CA VAL A 17 2.68 -17.21 -18.75
C VAL A 17 3.04 -15.92 -18.02
N ASN A 18 2.82 -14.78 -18.70
CA ASN A 18 3.04 -13.49 -18.07
C ASN A 18 1.92 -13.19 -17.06
N VAL A 19 2.33 -12.90 -15.82
CA VAL A 19 1.45 -12.40 -14.76
C VAL A 19 1.35 -10.87 -14.81
N LEU A 20 2.42 -10.20 -15.29
CA LEU A 20 2.41 -8.78 -15.64
C LEU A 20 2.85 -8.64 -17.09
N LEU A 21 2.22 -7.71 -17.81
CA LEU A 21 2.44 -7.52 -19.23
C LEU A 21 2.44 -6.03 -19.58
N ASP A 22 3.62 -5.47 -19.79
CA ASP A 22 3.87 -4.07 -20.17
C ASP A 22 3.20 -3.04 -19.23
N VAL A 23 3.25 -3.32 -17.92
CA VAL A 23 2.66 -2.45 -16.90
C VAL A 23 3.46 -1.15 -16.79
N SER A 24 2.78 -0.02 -16.99
CA SER A 24 3.38 1.31 -16.87
C SER A 24 2.42 2.24 -16.13
N PHE A 25 2.92 2.92 -15.10
CA PHE A 25 2.21 3.99 -14.37
C PHE A 25 3.18 4.78 -13.50
N THR A 26 2.70 5.89 -12.93
CA THR A 26 3.46 6.70 -11.97
C THR A 26 2.65 6.90 -10.69
N VAL A 27 3.34 7.22 -9.59
CA VAL A 27 2.74 7.82 -8.39
C VAL A 27 3.44 9.15 -8.15
N GLU A 28 2.68 10.22 -8.18
CA GLU A 28 3.21 11.56 -7.93
C GLU A 28 3.37 11.80 -6.42
N GLU A 29 4.28 12.73 -6.05
CA GLU A 29 4.44 13.15 -4.67
C GLU A 29 3.14 13.76 -4.12
N GLY A 30 2.77 13.42 -2.89
CA GLY A 30 1.58 13.96 -2.23
C GLY A 30 0.27 13.45 -2.84
N THR A 31 0.24 12.21 -3.33
CA THR A 31 -0.98 11.59 -3.87
C THR A 31 -1.28 10.25 -3.22
N ILE A 32 -2.57 9.92 -3.14
CA ILE A 32 -3.06 8.58 -2.82
C ILE A 32 -3.57 7.95 -4.11
N VAL A 33 -2.92 6.86 -4.52
CA VAL A 33 -3.32 6.10 -5.72
C VAL A 33 -3.93 4.77 -5.29
N GLY A 34 -5.16 4.51 -5.71
CA GLY A 34 -5.83 3.22 -5.52
C GLY A 34 -5.32 2.19 -6.55
N LEU A 35 -5.02 0.98 -6.11
CA LEU A 35 -4.72 -0.15 -6.98
C LEU A 35 -5.81 -1.21 -6.82
N VAL A 36 -6.64 -1.36 -7.83
CA VAL A 36 -7.77 -2.29 -7.85
C VAL A 36 -7.63 -3.33 -8.95
N GLY A 37 -8.39 -4.41 -8.85
CA GLY A 37 -8.43 -5.47 -9.84
C GLY A 37 -8.87 -6.80 -9.23
N PRO A 38 -9.36 -7.75 -10.02
CA PRO A 38 -9.79 -9.06 -9.56
C PRO A 38 -8.62 -9.87 -8.95
N ASN A 39 -8.96 -10.92 -8.22
CA ASN A 39 -7.96 -11.87 -7.75
C ASN A 39 -7.23 -12.51 -8.93
N GLY A 40 -5.90 -12.59 -8.85
CA GLY A 40 -5.06 -13.10 -9.94
C GLY A 40 -4.72 -12.06 -11.02
N SER A 41 -5.17 -10.81 -10.93
CA SER A 41 -4.85 -9.76 -11.92
C SER A 41 -3.38 -9.33 -11.94
N GLY A 42 -2.58 -9.69 -10.90
CA GLY A 42 -1.16 -9.37 -10.82
C GLY A 42 -0.78 -8.32 -9.78
N LYS A 43 -1.72 -7.75 -9.00
CA LYS A 43 -1.46 -6.69 -8.00
C LYS A 43 -0.31 -7.02 -7.04
N SER A 44 -0.39 -8.17 -6.36
CA SER A 44 0.66 -8.58 -5.41
C SER A 44 1.99 -8.87 -6.10
N THR A 45 1.97 -9.35 -7.35
CA THR A 45 3.18 -9.54 -8.15
C THR A 45 3.81 -8.21 -8.52
N LEU A 46 3.00 -7.21 -8.89
CA LEU A 46 3.45 -5.85 -9.16
C LEU A 46 4.10 -5.23 -7.92
N ILE A 47 3.44 -5.33 -6.76
CA ILE A 47 3.98 -4.82 -5.49
C ILE A 47 5.31 -5.51 -5.13
N LYS A 48 5.40 -6.84 -5.31
CA LYS A 48 6.64 -7.58 -5.10
C LYS A 48 7.78 -7.13 -6.03
N ASN A 49 7.48 -6.78 -7.29
CA ASN A 49 8.46 -6.20 -8.20
C ASN A 49 8.90 -4.80 -7.74
N ILE A 50 7.96 -3.94 -7.29
CA ILE A 50 8.27 -2.60 -6.79
C ILE A 50 9.28 -2.65 -5.63
N PHE A 51 9.13 -3.61 -4.72
CA PHE A 51 10.00 -3.76 -3.54
C PHE A 51 11.18 -4.73 -3.72
N ASP A 52 11.46 -5.17 -4.96
CA ASP A 52 12.59 -6.11 -5.25
C ASP A 52 12.49 -7.42 -4.43
N LEU A 53 11.26 -7.85 -4.12
CA LEU A 53 10.99 -9.13 -3.47
C LEU A 53 11.00 -10.30 -4.48
N VAL A 54 10.89 -9.99 -5.75
CA VAL A 54 11.11 -10.87 -6.90
C VAL A 54 11.97 -10.12 -7.91
N ARG A 55 12.85 -10.86 -8.61
CA ARG A 55 13.77 -10.23 -9.56
C ARG A 55 13.02 -9.70 -10.77
N LEU A 56 13.12 -8.39 -11.04
CA LEU A 56 12.56 -7.76 -12.24
C LEU A 56 13.10 -8.43 -13.52
N GLN A 57 12.20 -8.83 -14.42
CA GLN A 57 12.56 -9.54 -15.65
C GLN A 57 12.61 -8.59 -16.87
N ALA A 58 11.69 -7.65 -16.97
CA ALA A 58 11.64 -6.67 -18.06
C ALA A 58 11.09 -5.33 -17.56
N GLY A 59 11.41 -4.25 -18.26
CA GLY A 59 11.03 -2.90 -17.89
C GLY A 59 11.95 -2.27 -16.86
N SER A 60 11.45 -1.24 -16.18
CA SER A 60 12.20 -0.54 -15.12
C SER A 60 11.26 -0.01 -14.04
N ILE A 61 11.76 0.02 -12.80
CA ILE A 61 11.05 0.59 -11.65
C ILE A 61 12.00 1.52 -10.91
N ARG A 62 11.53 2.74 -10.63
CA ARG A 62 12.29 3.75 -9.89
C ARG A 62 11.45 4.33 -8.76
N ILE A 63 12.09 4.57 -7.60
CA ILE A 63 11.50 5.24 -6.44
C ILE A 63 12.40 6.44 -6.12
N GLY A 64 11.84 7.65 -6.12
CA GLY A 64 12.59 8.89 -5.93
C GLY A 64 13.73 9.07 -6.95
N GLY A 65 13.54 8.59 -8.19
CA GLY A 65 14.57 8.62 -9.24
C GLY A 65 15.63 7.53 -9.16
N HIS A 66 15.71 6.74 -8.07
CA HIS A 66 16.65 5.63 -7.90
C HIS A 66 16.05 4.32 -8.41
N GLU A 67 16.86 3.42 -8.97
CA GLU A 67 16.42 2.06 -9.30
C GLU A 67 15.92 1.34 -8.05
N HIS A 68 14.76 0.67 -8.13
CA HIS A 68 14.07 0.06 -6.99
C HIS A 68 14.92 -0.91 -6.14
N ALA A 69 15.87 -1.60 -6.76
CA ALA A 69 16.78 -2.52 -6.06
C ALA A 69 17.89 -1.82 -5.25
N ARG A 70 18.09 -0.52 -5.45
CA ARG A 70 19.15 0.23 -4.76
C ARG A 70 18.77 0.57 -3.32
N PRO A 71 19.76 0.63 -2.40
CA PRO A 71 19.51 1.00 -1.01
C PRO A 71 18.82 2.37 -0.85
N GLU A 72 19.12 3.32 -1.74
CA GLU A 72 18.53 4.64 -1.75
C GLU A 72 17.00 4.57 -2.00
N ALA A 73 16.57 3.75 -2.96
CA ALA A 73 15.16 3.52 -3.23
C ALA A 73 14.45 2.81 -2.07
N LYS A 74 15.12 1.82 -1.47
CA LYS A 74 14.57 1.04 -0.33
C LYS A 74 14.33 1.90 0.92
N LYS A 75 15.06 3.00 1.09
CA LYS A 75 14.84 3.98 2.17
C LYS A 75 13.67 4.94 1.91
N LEU A 76 13.15 4.98 0.69
CA LEU A 76 12.04 5.85 0.32
C LEU A 76 10.69 5.14 0.33
N GLY A 77 10.67 3.81 0.32
CA GLY A 77 9.45 3.03 0.25
C GLY A 77 9.26 2.09 1.43
N MET A 78 8.03 1.99 1.92
CA MET A 78 7.62 1.02 2.94
C MET A 78 6.45 0.19 2.43
N TYR A 79 6.54 -1.12 2.58
CA TYR A 79 5.50 -2.07 2.18
C TYR A 79 4.82 -2.67 3.41
N LEU A 80 3.52 -2.45 3.52
CA LEU A 80 2.65 -3.10 4.47
C LEU A 80 1.93 -4.22 3.73
N SER A 81 2.34 -5.45 4.00
CA SER A 81 1.80 -6.61 3.31
C SER A 81 0.41 -7.00 3.83
N SER A 82 -0.36 -7.68 2.98
CA SER A 82 -1.66 -8.27 3.35
C SER A 82 -1.56 -9.28 4.49
N ASN A 83 -0.38 -9.90 4.64
CA ASN A 83 -0.07 -10.75 5.77
C ASN A 83 0.18 -9.88 7.01
N ASP A 84 -0.34 -10.32 8.14
CA ASP A 84 -0.10 -9.70 9.45
C ASP A 84 1.12 -10.29 10.18
N TYR A 85 2.06 -10.88 9.43
CA TYR A 85 3.29 -11.43 9.98
C TYR A 85 4.20 -10.32 10.50
N LEU A 86 4.31 -10.25 11.82
CA LEU A 86 5.26 -9.42 12.55
C LEU A 86 6.15 -10.31 13.40
N PRO A 87 7.35 -9.85 13.80
CA PRO A 87 8.21 -10.58 14.72
C PRO A 87 7.53 -10.78 16.08
N GLU A 88 6.96 -11.95 16.32
CA GLU A 88 6.11 -12.24 17.48
C GLU A 88 6.85 -12.13 18.82
N PHE A 89 8.17 -12.36 18.81
CA PHE A 89 9.06 -12.28 19.97
C PHE A 89 9.44 -10.83 20.37
N LEU A 90 9.00 -9.82 19.60
CA LEU A 90 9.19 -8.41 19.94
C LEU A 90 7.92 -7.83 20.57
N THR A 91 8.11 -6.83 21.43
CA THR A 91 7.02 -5.91 21.77
C THR A 91 6.73 -4.97 20.59
N ALA A 92 5.54 -4.35 20.57
CA ALA A 92 5.26 -3.36 19.53
C ALA A 92 6.24 -2.16 19.59
N ARG A 93 6.65 -1.77 20.81
CA ARG A 93 7.70 -0.74 21.01
C ARG A 93 9.00 -1.12 20.31
N GLU A 94 9.47 -2.34 20.52
CA GLU A 94 10.73 -2.82 19.92
C GLU A 94 10.61 -2.93 18.40
N TYR A 95 9.48 -3.43 17.90
CA TYR A 95 9.20 -3.48 16.46
C TYR A 95 9.22 -2.09 15.82
N ILE A 96 8.52 -1.12 16.38
CA ILE A 96 8.48 0.25 15.85
C ILE A 96 9.86 0.92 15.95
N THR A 97 10.61 0.66 17.04
CA THR A 97 12.00 1.10 17.17
C THR A 97 12.89 0.53 16.06
N MET A 98 12.75 -0.77 15.79
CA MET A 98 13.47 -1.44 14.71
C MET A 98 13.13 -0.80 13.35
N MET A 99 11.84 -0.58 13.08
CA MET A 99 11.39 0.08 11.85
C MET A 99 11.96 1.50 11.73
N GLY A 100 11.90 2.30 12.79
CA GLY A 100 12.51 3.63 12.81
C GLY A 100 14.01 3.59 12.44
N LYS A 101 14.77 2.69 13.05
CA LYS A 101 16.20 2.52 12.76
C LYS A 101 16.49 2.12 11.31
N LEU A 102 15.66 1.27 10.69
CA LEU A 102 15.78 0.90 9.28
C LEU A 102 15.65 2.11 8.34
N PHE A 103 14.84 3.10 8.73
CA PHE A 103 14.65 4.34 8.00
C PHE A 103 15.54 5.49 8.51
N GLY A 104 16.43 5.24 9.49
CA GLY A 104 17.36 6.21 10.03
C GLY A 104 16.70 7.26 10.94
N LEU A 105 15.62 6.88 11.62
CA LEU A 105 14.83 7.76 12.50
C LEU A 105 14.95 7.31 13.96
N ASP A 106 15.03 8.28 14.87
CA ASP A 106 14.76 8.06 16.28
C ASP A 106 13.25 8.19 16.51
N VAL A 107 12.65 7.16 17.10
CA VAL A 107 11.21 7.09 17.31
C VAL A 107 10.80 7.91 18.52
N ASP A 108 9.83 8.81 18.35
CA ASP A 108 9.09 9.41 19.47
C ASP A 108 8.09 8.38 20.02
N HIS A 109 8.44 7.79 21.15
CA HIS A 109 7.63 6.76 21.79
C HIS A 109 6.33 7.29 22.40
N ASP A 110 6.26 8.57 22.76
CA ASP A 110 5.02 9.18 23.24
C ASP A 110 4.03 9.39 22.09
N GLU A 111 4.52 9.82 20.92
CA GLU A 111 3.72 9.86 19.69
C GLU A 111 3.23 8.46 19.30
N ALA A 112 4.12 7.46 19.27
CA ALA A 112 3.78 6.08 18.91
C ALA A 112 2.71 5.49 19.86
N ALA A 113 2.89 5.65 21.17
CA ALA A 113 1.88 5.22 22.16
C ALA A 113 0.56 5.98 21.99
N GLY A 114 0.62 7.28 21.62
CA GLY A 114 -0.54 8.08 21.27
C GLY A 114 -1.31 7.52 20.07
N LEU A 115 -0.62 7.05 19.04
CA LEU A 115 -1.23 6.38 17.89
C LEU A 115 -1.86 5.05 18.29
N PHE A 116 -1.22 4.26 19.16
CA PHE A 116 -1.82 3.03 19.71
C PHE A 116 -3.17 3.30 20.38
N ARG A 117 -3.27 4.33 21.23
CA ARG A 117 -4.54 4.73 21.83
C ARG A 117 -5.60 5.08 20.77
N LYS A 118 -5.23 5.83 19.76
CA LYS A 118 -6.15 6.25 18.67
C LYS A 118 -6.59 5.08 17.78
N PHE A 119 -5.81 3.99 17.72
CA PHE A 119 -6.19 2.74 17.07
C PHE A 119 -6.92 1.77 18.04
N SER A 120 -7.44 2.24 19.16
CA SER A 120 -8.13 1.42 20.17
C SER A 120 -7.26 0.28 20.72
N MET A 121 -5.96 0.55 20.92
CA MET A 121 -4.97 -0.39 21.48
C MET A 121 -4.27 0.23 22.71
N ASP A 122 -5.03 0.94 23.55
CA ASP A 122 -4.47 1.55 24.76
C ASP A 122 -3.85 0.50 25.69
N GLY A 123 -2.67 0.81 26.25
CA GLY A 123 -1.91 -0.08 27.13
C GLY A 123 -1.20 -1.25 26.43
N ARG A 124 -1.35 -1.41 25.10
CA ARG A 124 -0.79 -2.55 24.37
C ARG A 124 0.60 -2.32 23.78
N TYR A 125 1.12 -1.10 23.83
CA TYR A 125 2.37 -0.73 23.16
C TYR A 125 3.60 -1.50 23.65
N ASP A 126 3.59 -1.94 24.92
CA ASP A 126 4.68 -2.70 25.54
C ASP A 126 4.40 -4.22 25.63
N ASP A 127 3.25 -4.69 25.12
CA ASP A 127 2.94 -6.12 25.07
C ASP A 127 3.67 -6.80 23.91
N LEU A 128 3.90 -8.11 24.05
CA LEU A 128 4.46 -8.94 22.97
C LEU A 128 3.48 -9.04 21.79
N ILE A 129 4.01 -9.01 20.59
CA ILE A 129 3.22 -9.15 19.35
C ILE A 129 2.59 -10.54 19.23
N GLU A 130 3.14 -11.56 19.91
CA GLU A 130 2.53 -12.90 19.94
C GLU A 130 1.12 -12.88 20.56
N ASP A 131 0.86 -11.96 21.50
CA ASP A 131 -0.43 -11.80 22.17
C ASP A 131 -1.45 -10.99 21.35
N TYR A 132 -1.08 -10.53 20.13
CA TYR A 132 -1.92 -9.70 19.31
C TYR A 132 -2.84 -10.51 18.41
N SER A 133 -4.10 -10.09 18.33
CA SER A 133 -5.01 -10.54 17.29
C SER A 133 -4.56 -10.08 15.90
N HIS A 134 -5.08 -10.71 14.84
CA HIS A 134 -4.81 -10.28 13.45
C HIS A 134 -5.08 -8.78 13.23
N GLY A 135 -6.20 -8.26 13.75
CA GLY A 135 -6.53 -6.84 13.65
C GLY A 135 -5.52 -5.95 14.38
N MET A 136 -5.05 -6.35 15.55
CA MET A 136 -4.02 -5.61 16.30
C MET A 136 -2.68 -5.60 15.57
N ARG A 137 -2.28 -6.71 14.96
CA ARG A 137 -1.06 -6.79 14.13
C ARG A 137 -1.14 -5.85 12.92
N LYS A 138 -2.26 -5.81 12.21
CA LYS A 138 -2.50 -4.86 11.11
C LYS A 138 -2.46 -3.41 11.56
N LYS A 139 -3.11 -3.09 12.68
CA LYS A 139 -3.03 -1.75 13.28
C LYS A 139 -1.59 -1.38 13.64
N THR A 140 -0.79 -2.33 14.15
CA THR A 140 0.63 -2.11 14.45
C THR A 140 1.45 -1.82 13.18
N GLN A 141 1.18 -2.51 12.06
CA GLN A 141 1.76 -2.17 10.77
C GLN A 141 1.41 -0.73 10.35
N LEU A 142 0.14 -0.34 10.45
CA LEU A 142 -0.30 1.02 10.14
C LEU A 142 0.38 2.07 11.03
N VAL A 143 0.45 1.81 12.34
CA VAL A 143 1.16 2.71 13.26
C VAL A 143 2.63 2.83 12.89
N SER A 144 3.30 1.73 12.52
CA SER A 144 4.71 1.79 12.10
C SER A 144 4.92 2.69 10.86
N ALA A 145 4.01 2.63 9.88
CA ALA A 145 4.07 3.52 8.72
C ALA A 145 3.79 4.99 9.09
N LEU A 146 2.86 5.24 10.00
CA LEU A 146 2.55 6.60 10.47
C LEU A 146 3.67 7.22 11.32
N VAL A 147 4.45 6.40 12.02
CA VAL A 147 5.64 6.84 12.78
C VAL A 147 6.82 7.08 11.83
N VAL A 148 7.10 6.13 10.95
CA VAL A 148 8.23 6.20 10.00
C VAL A 148 8.00 7.29 8.95
N ARG A 149 6.74 7.48 8.51
CA ARG A 149 6.37 8.47 7.47
C ARG A 149 7.24 8.36 6.20
N PRO A 150 7.32 7.17 5.57
CA PRO A 150 8.11 7.03 4.36
C PRO A 150 7.59 7.95 3.25
N PRO A 151 8.43 8.41 2.32
CA PRO A 151 7.96 9.13 1.14
C PRO A 151 6.87 8.37 0.38
N LEU A 152 7.02 7.04 0.20
CA LEU A 152 6.04 6.14 -0.41
C LEU A 152 5.65 5.04 0.59
N ALA A 153 4.36 4.95 0.94
CA ALA A 153 3.79 3.78 1.59
C ALA A 153 2.98 2.96 0.58
N VAL A 154 3.24 1.66 0.50
CA VAL A 154 2.40 0.72 -0.25
C VAL A 154 1.65 -0.14 0.75
N ILE A 155 0.33 -0.04 0.75
CA ILE A 155 -0.57 -0.67 1.71
C ILE A 155 -1.38 -1.72 0.96
N ASP A 156 -1.09 -3.00 1.22
CA ASP A 156 -1.71 -4.12 0.54
C ASP A 156 -2.69 -4.82 1.49
N GLU A 157 -3.97 -4.50 1.35
CA GLU A 157 -5.09 -5.10 2.10
C GLU A 157 -4.99 -5.01 3.66
N THR A 158 -4.10 -4.18 4.16
CA THR A 158 -3.87 -4.04 5.61
C THR A 158 -5.07 -3.41 6.33
N LEU A 159 -5.93 -2.67 5.61
CA LEU A 159 -7.16 -2.10 6.17
C LEU A 159 -8.26 -3.15 6.41
N ASN A 160 -8.16 -4.32 5.77
CA ASN A 160 -9.17 -5.37 5.91
C ASN A 160 -9.11 -6.01 7.31
N GLY A 161 -10.26 -6.06 7.99
CA GLY A 161 -10.38 -6.71 9.30
C GLY A 161 -9.94 -5.86 10.50
N ILE A 162 -9.68 -4.57 10.32
CA ILE A 162 -9.63 -3.60 11.42
C ILE A 162 -11.05 -3.09 11.71
N ASP A 163 -11.28 -2.63 12.94
CA ASP A 163 -12.60 -2.07 13.31
C ASP A 163 -12.86 -0.71 12.67
N LEU A 164 -14.13 -0.33 12.63
CA LEU A 164 -14.59 0.88 11.94
C LEU A 164 -13.95 2.17 12.49
N GLU A 165 -13.74 2.24 13.81
CA GLU A 165 -13.13 3.41 14.46
C GLU A 165 -11.67 3.56 14.02
N ALA A 166 -10.92 2.46 14.02
CA ALA A 166 -9.54 2.40 13.54
C ALA A 166 -9.45 2.73 12.04
N LEU A 167 -10.40 2.26 11.22
CA LEU A 167 -10.46 2.56 9.80
C LEU A 167 -10.65 4.05 9.56
N HIS A 168 -11.63 4.69 10.21
CA HIS A 168 -11.86 6.13 10.07
C HIS A 168 -10.66 6.95 10.56
N PHE A 169 -9.97 6.49 11.62
CA PHE A 169 -8.75 7.13 12.07
C PHE A 169 -7.64 7.00 11.01
N ALA A 170 -7.42 5.79 10.45
CA ALA A 170 -6.44 5.55 9.40
C ALA A 170 -6.70 6.43 8.17
N GLU A 171 -7.95 6.51 7.69
CA GLU A 171 -8.35 7.38 6.57
C GLU A 171 -7.98 8.85 6.79
N ARG A 172 -8.21 9.35 8.00
CA ARG A 172 -7.85 10.72 8.36
C ARG A 172 -6.34 10.95 8.36
N GLU A 173 -5.59 10.00 8.92
CA GLU A 173 -4.13 10.07 8.95
C GLU A 173 -3.53 9.94 7.53
N PHE A 174 -4.11 9.13 6.66
CA PHE A 174 -3.66 9.02 5.26
C PHE A 174 -3.83 10.34 4.50
N ARG A 175 -4.96 11.03 4.68
CA ARG A 175 -5.14 12.38 4.12
C ARG A 175 -4.09 13.34 4.69
N ARG A 176 -3.82 13.29 6.00
CA ARG A 176 -2.82 14.16 6.63
C ARG A 176 -1.43 13.92 6.05
N VAL A 177 -0.97 12.66 5.94
CA VAL A 177 0.38 12.37 5.41
C VAL A 177 0.49 12.69 3.92
N ARG A 178 -0.60 12.54 3.14
CA ARG A 178 -0.68 13.03 1.76
C ARG A 178 -0.51 14.55 1.69
N ASP A 179 -1.22 15.28 2.52
CA ASP A 179 -1.17 16.75 2.56
C ASP A 179 0.21 17.27 3.04
N GLU A 180 0.97 16.42 3.76
CA GLU A 180 2.38 16.64 4.11
C GLU A 180 3.35 16.28 2.94
N GLY A 181 2.84 15.92 1.77
CA GLY A 181 3.64 15.58 0.58
C GLY A 181 4.08 14.12 0.49
N ARG A 182 3.56 13.23 1.35
CA ARG A 182 3.81 11.78 1.28
C ARG A 182 2.82 11.10 0.34
N SER A 183 3.22 9.97 -0.23
CA SER A 183 2.39 9.28 -1.20
C SER A 183 2.02 7.88 -0.73
N ILE A 184 0.83 7.43 -1.11
CA ILE A 184 0.32 6.12 -0.76
C ILE A 184 -0.14 5.41 -2.04
N LEU A 185 0.32 4.17 -2.24
CA LEU A 185 -0.31 3.23 -3.16
C LEU A 185 -1.16 2.28 -2.32
N LEU A 186 -2.48 2.42 -2.41
CA LEU A 186 -3.45 1.71 -1.58
C LEU A 186 -4.12 0.60 -2.39
N CYS A 187 -3.83 -0.66 -2.05
CA CYS A 187 -4.49 -1.83 -2.59
C CYS A 187 -5.54 -2.33 -1.58
N THR A 188 -6.80 -2.29 -1.95
CA THR A 188 -7.91 -2.79 -1.14
C THR A 188 -9.08 -3.19 -2.04
N HIS A 189 -9.91 -4.12 -1.56
CA HIS A 189 -11.19 -4.47 -2.19
C HIS A 189 -12.37 -3.62 -1.65
N ASP A 190 -12.13 -2.74 -0.68
CA ASP A 190 -13.13 -1.80 -0.20
C ASP A 190 -13.14 -0.56 -1.12
N PHE A 191 -13.96 -0.62 -2.17
CA PHE A 191 -14.10 0.49 -3.13
C PHE A 191 -14.59 1.77 -2.48
N ALA A 192 -15.45 1.68 -1.45
CA ALA A 192 -15.92 2.86 -0.75
C ALA A 192 -14.80 3.59 0.00
N VAL A 193 -13.79 2.87 0.51
CA VAL A 193 -12.58 3.48 1.08
C VAL A 193 -11.77 4.19 -0.02
N LEU A 194 -11.61 3.57 -1.19
CA LEU A 194 -10.87 4.17 -2.30
C LEU A 194 -11.56 5.42 -2.84
N GLU A 195 -12.89 5.40 -3.02
CA GLU A 195 -13.67 6.56 -3.46
C GLU A 195 -13.53 7.77 -2.52
N ARG A 196 -13.33 7.50 -1.20
CA ARG A 196 -13.12 8.55 -0.21
C ARG A 196 -11.69 9.05 -0.13
N LEU A 197 -10.69 8.23 -0.50
CA LEU A 197 -9.27 8.49 -0.23
C LEU A 197 -8.44 8.73 -1.48
N ALA A 198 -8.67 7.94 -2.53
CA ALA A 198 -7.78 7.90 -3.68
C ALA A 198 -8.02 9.11 -4.60
N ASP A 199 -6.94 9.82 -4.90
CA ASP A 199 -6.95 10.90 -5.90
C ASP A 199 -7.08 10.33 -7.32
N ARG A 200 -6.48 9.14 -7.54
CA ARG A 200 -6.46 8.42 -8.82
C ARG A 200 -6.57 6.92 -8.57
N THR A 201 -7.20 6.21 -9.49
CA THR A 201 -7.37 4.75 -9.42
C THR A 201 -6.75 4.07 -10.64
N LEU A 202 -5.91 3.07 -10.34
CA LEU A 202 -5.36 2.13 -11.30
C LEU A 202 -6.18 0.85 -11.26
N PHE A 203 -6.76 0.45 -12.37
CA PHE A 203 -7.41 -0.87 -12.50
C PHE A 203 -6.50 -1.81 -13.27
N LEU A 204 -6.08 -2.88 -12.61
CA LEU A 204 -5.22 -3.92 -13.17
C LEU A 204 -6.05 -5.18 -13.45
N ASP A 205 -6.04 -5.64 -14.69
CA ASP A 205 -6.62 -6.94 -15.05
C ASP A 205 -5.73 -7.69 -16.04
N LEU A 206 -5.68 -9.03 -15.90
CA LEU A 206 -4.87 -9.93 -16.74
C LEU A 206 -3.42 -9.41 -16.95
N GLY A 207 -2.85 -8.83 -15.88
CA GLY A 207 -1.49 -8.30 -15.87
C GLY A 207 -1.29 -6.97 -16.59
N ARG A 208 -2.34 -6.27 -17.00
CA ARG A 208 -2.30 -4.98 -17.69
C ARG A 208 -3.04 -3.89 -16.91
N VAL A 209 -2.56 -2.67 -17.02
CA VAL A 209 -3.33 -1.49 -16.57
C VAL A 209 -4.42 -1.21 -17.60
N VAL A 210 -5.66 -1.28 -17.16
CA VAL A 210 -6.85 -1.05 -17.98
C VAL A 210 -7.36 0.38 -17.83
N TYR A 211 -7.40 0.87 -16.58
CA TYR A 211 -7.70 2.26 -16.25
C TYR A 211 -6.59 2.85 -15.41
N ASP A 212 -6.27 4.11 -15.66
CA ASP A 212 -5.33 4.94 -14.89
C ASP A 212 -5.84 6.38 -14.92
N GLU A 213 -6.85 6.68 -14.09
CA GLU A 213 -7.63 7.90 -14.16
C GLU A 213 -7.93 8.49 -12.78
N PRO A 214 -8.25 9.79 -12.68
CA PRO A 214 -8.74 10.38 -11.45
C PRO A 214 -9.96 9.59 -10.92
N THR A 215 -9.93 9.23 -9.65
CA THR A 215 -11.01 8.43 -9.02
C THR A 215 -12.37 9.09 -9.19
N LYS A 216 -12.40 10.43 -9.09
CA LYS A 216 -13.63 11.22 -9.25
C LYS A 216 -14.25 11.04 -10.64
N ASP A 217 -13.42 11.05 -11.70
CA ASP A 217 -13.88 10.94 -13.07
C ASP A 217 -14.48 9.56 -13.34
N LEU A 218 -13.83 8.49 -12.83
CA LEU A 218 -14.36 7.12 -12.90
C LEU A 218 -15.71 6.98 -12.17
N VAL A 219 -15.84 7.59 -10.99
CA VAL A 219 -17.11 7.58 -10.24
C VAL A 219 -18.20 8.40 -10.94
N GLU A 220 -17.85 9.54 -11.56
CA GLU A 220 -18.81 10.34 -12.33
C GLU A 220 -19.29 9.59 -13.58
N GLU A 221 -18.42 8.83 -14.26
CA GLU A 221 -18.75 8.08 -15.47
C GLU A 221 -19.56 6.81 -15.17
N HIS A 222 -19.17 6.04 -14.15
CA HIS A 222 -19.73 4.71 -13.88
C HIS A 222 -20.68 4.66 -12.68
N GLY A 223 -20.79 5.75 -11.92
CA GLY A 223 -21.59 5.82 -10.69
C GLY A 223 -20.85 5.37 -9.43
N SER A 224 -19.94 4.40 -9.52
CA SER A 224 -19.04 3.94 -8.45
C SER A 224 -17.86 3.15 -9.03
N LEU A 225 -16.79 2.97 -8.24
CA LEU A 225 -15.68 2.06 -8.63
C LEU A 225 -16.15 0.59 -8.70
N ASP A 226 -17.10 0.20 -7.84
CA ASP A 226 -17.68 -1.14 -7.90
C ASP A 226 -18.43 -1.38 -9.21
N ALA A 227 -19.27 -0.42 -9.64
CA ALA A 227 -19.97 -0.49 -10.91
C ALA A 227 -19.00 -0.52 -12.09
N MET A 228 -17.95 0.32 -12.09
CA MET A 228 -16.90 0.32 -13.13
C MET A 228 -16.27 -1.08 -13.30
N VAL A 229 -15.87 -1.69 -12.18
CA VAL A 229 -15.25 -3.03 -12.21
C VAL A 229 -16.24 -4.07 -12.69
N PHE A 230 -17.49 -4.01 -12.23
CA PHE A 230 -18.55 -4.93 -12.63
C PHE A 230 -18.84 -4.85 -14.14
N ASP A 231 -19.05 -3.64 -14.67
CA ASP A 231 -19.32 -3.39 -16.10
C ASP A 231 -18.17 -3.89 -16.98
N TYR A 232 -16.92 -3.64 -16.55
CA TYR A 232 -15.75 -4.17 -17.24
C TYR A 232 -15.75 -5.69 -17.29
N LEU A 233 -15.94 -6.35 -16.15
CA LEU A 233 -15.93 -7.81 -16.07
C LEU A 233 -17.07 -8.44 -16.88
N GLU A 234 -18.26 -7.86 -16.90
CA GLU A 234 -19.36 -8.34 -17.75
C GLU A 234 -19.05 -8.21 -19.26
N THR A 235 -18.35 -7.16 -19.65
CA THR A 235 -18.01 -6.90 -21.05
C THR A 235 -16.93 -7.85 -21.58
N PHE A 236 -15.93 -8.21 -20.76
CA PHE A 236 -14.73 -8.94 -21.20
C PHE A 236 -14.68 -10.41 -20.75
N GLN A 237 -15.60 -10.87 -19.88
CA GLN A 237 -15.73 -12.29 -19.49
C GLN A 237 -16.70 -13.09 -20.38
N ARG A 238 -17.11 -12.56 -21.53
CA ARG A 238 -17.92 -13.28 -22.52
C ARG A 238 -17.08 -14.02 -23.54
#